data_ee7623e723bea8c13bd6cf3aadcd44d9
#
_entry.id   ee7623e723bea8c13bd6cf3aadcd44d9
#
_cell.length_a   1.000
_cell.length_b   1.000
_cell.length_c   1.000
_cell.angle_alpha   90.00
_cell.angle_beta   90.00
_cell.angle_gamma   90.00
#
_symmetry.space_group_name_H-M   'P 1'
#
loop_
_entity.id
_entity.type
_entity.pdbx_description
1 polymer ?
#
loop_
_entity_poly.entity_id
_entity_poly.type
_entity_poly.pdbx_seq_one_letter_code
_entity_poly.pdbx_strand_id
1 'polypeptide(L)'
;MPDIAVVDYGMGNLRSVAKALAHVAPDRSIVVTADPAVIRAAARVVLPGQSAMPDCIRCLDASGLRGVVLEAAASRPFLGICLGLQMLFDTSEEGPTPGLGILPGRVVRFRDDAMALPGGGRLKVPHMGWSPVHQTRAHPLWAGIADGSRFYFAHSYHPAPADPAVTAGTADYPSAFTCAIARANIFATQFHPEKSHRAGLQLLANFVAWDGRS
;
A
#
# COMPACT_ATOMS: atom_id res chain seq x y z
N MET A 1 -9.79 14.32 -18.28
CA MET A 1 -9.26 14.08 -16.92
C MET A 1 -8.92 12.62 -16.83
N PRO A 2 -7.78 12.22 -16.25
CA PRO A 2 -7.43 10.81 -16.13
C PRO A 2 -8.36 10.11 -15.14
N ASP A 3 -8.65 8.83 -15.41
CA ASP A 3 -9.41 8.00 -14.46
C ASP A 3 -8.54 7.67 -13.22
N ILE A 4 -7.25 7.40 -13.45
CA ILE A 4 -6.31 7.02 -12.38
C ILE A 4 -4.98 7.75 -12.58
N ALA A 5 -4.51 8.44 -11.54
CA ALA A 5 -3.16 8.96 -11.44
C ALA A 5 -2.30 8.04 -10.56
N VAL A 6 -1.19 7.57 -11.09
CA VAL A 6 -0.11 6.94 -10.33
C VAL A 6 0.92 8.02 -10.06
N VAL A 7 1.12 8.33 -8.79
CA VAL A 7 1.98 9.44 -8.35
C VAL A 7 3.44 9.10 -8.60
N ASP A 8 4.11 9.93 -9.41
CA ASP A 8 5.54 9.84 -9.68
C ASP A 8 6.28 10.92 -8.88
N TYR A 9 6.79 10.54 -7.74
CA TYR A 9 7.66 11.37 -6.89
C TYR A 9 9.12 10.89 -6.94
N GLY A 10 9.49 10.13 -7.96
CA GLY A 10 10.83 9.59 -8.17
C GLY A 10 11.07 8.23 -7.50
N MET A 11 10.08 7.66 -6.82
CA MET A 11 10.19 6.38 -6.11
C MET A 11 9.00 5.47 -6.42
N GLY A 12 9.24 4.16 -6.38
CA GLY A 12 8.17 3.18 -6.58
C GLY A 12 8.29 2.40 -7.89
N ASN A 13 7.61 1.25 -7.93
CA ASN A 13 7.52 0.39 -9.11
C ASN A 13 6.44 0.88 -10.08
N LEU A 14 6.56 2.15 -10.51
CA LEU A 14 5.55 2.89 -11.27
C LEU A 14 5.10 2.14 -12.53
N ARG A 15 6.06 1.61 -13.30
CA ARG A 15 5.76 0.91 -14.56
C ARG A 15 4.93 -0.35 -14.36
N SER A 16 5.29 -1.17 -13.36
CA SER A 16 4.57 -2.41 -13.09
C SER A 16 3.16 -2.13 -12.57
N VAL A 17 3.00 -1.12 -11.71
CA VAL A 17 1.69 -0.69 -11.19
C VAL A 17 0.82 -0.17 -12.34
N ALA A 18 1.32 0.75 -13.16
CA ALA A 18 0.57 1.31 -14.29
C ALA A 18 0.21 0.22 -15.32
N LYS A 19 1.14 -0.71 -15.63
CA LYS A 19 0.88 -1.83 -16.54
C LYS A 19 -0.19 -2.78 -15.99
N ALA A 20 -0.16 -3.09 -14.69
CA ALA A 20 -1.16 -3.95 -14.07
C ALA A 20 -2.55 -3.29 -14.05
N LEU A 21 -2.63 -1.97 -13.75
CA LEU A 21 -3.87 -1.21 -13.84
C LEU A 21 -4.42 -1.15 -15.27
N ALA A 22 -3.57 -0.87 -16.26
CA ALA A 22 -3.98 -0.86 -17.67
C ALA A 22 -4.44 -2.25 -18.16
N HIS A 23 -3.87 -3.32 -17.62
CA HIS A 23 -4.29 -4.68 -17.96
C HIS A 23 -5.71 -5.00 -17.45
N VAL A 24 -6.05 -4.57 -16.24
CA VAL A 24 -7.38 -4.82 -15.65
C VAL A 24 -8.43 -3.79 -16.05
N ALA A 25 -8.02 -2.67 -16.63
CA ALA A 25 -8.91 -1.58 -17.04
C ALA A 25 -8.43 -0.95 -18.36
N PRO A 26 -8.49 -1.69 -19.49
CA PRO A 26 -7.95 -1.24 -20.77
C PRO A 26 -8.67 0.01 -21.32
N ASP A 27 -9.93 0.20 -20.92
CA ASP A 27 -10.75 1.34 -21.35
C ASP A 27 -10.61 2.58 -20.44
N ARG A 28 -9.72 2.54 -19.46
CA ARG A 28 -9.49 3.63 -18.51
C ARG A 28 -8.19 4.37 -18.81
N SER A 29 -8.22 5.69 -18.61
CA SER A 29 -7.02 6.53 -18.72
C SER A 29 -6.18 6.45 -17.46
N ILE A 30 -5.02 5.76 -17.53
CA ILE A 30 -4.07 5.61 -16.44
C ILE A 30 -2.84 6.42 -16.78
N VAL A 31 -2.49 7.37 -15.91
CA VAL A 31 -1.36 8.29 -16.11
C VAL A 31 -0.39 8.19 -14.95
N VAL A 32 0.88 7.95 -15.25
CA VAL A 32 2.00 8.13 -14.32
C VAL A 32 2.43 9.57 -14.42
N THR A 33 2.39 10.32 -13.32
CA THR A 33 2.60 11.77 -13.39
C THR A 33 3.19 12.37 -12.11
N ALA A 34 4.04 13.36 -12.29
CA ALA A 34 4.53 14.27 -11.26
C ALA A 34 3.81 15.64 -11.33
N ASP A 35 2.82 15.82 -12.19
CA ASP A 35 2.07 17.07 -12.29
C ASP A 35 0.93 17.11 -11.25
N PRO A 36 1.00 18.07 -10.27
CA PRO A 36 -0.05 18.22 -9.26
C PRO A 36 -1.44 18.50 -9.84
N ALA A 37 -1.52 19.18 -10.98
CA ALA A 37 -2.80 19.50 -11.62
C ALA A 37 -3.46 18.23 -12.19
N VAL A 38 -2.66 17.33 -12.77
CA VAL A 38 -3.12 16.04 -13.29
C VAL A 38 -3.57 15.13 -12.14
N ILE A 39 -2.80 15.10 -11.03
CA ILE A 39 -3.17 14.33 -9.82
C ILE A 39 -4.50 14.85 -9.24
N ARG A 40 -4.68 16.19 -9.14
CA ARG A 40 -5.94 16.78 -8.67
C ARG A 40 -7.13 16.48 -9.58
N ALA A 41 -6.90 16.36 -10.87
CA ALA A 41 -7.97 16.09 -11.83
C ALA A 41 -8.36 14.61 -11.91
N ALA A 42 -7.53 13.70 -11.38
CA ALA A 42 -7.79 12.27 -11.46
C ALA A 42 -8.96 11.83 -10.58
N ALA A 43 -9.75 10.88 -11.06
CA ALA A 43 -10.84 10.31 -10.28
C ALA A 43 -10.36 9.40 -9.13
N ARG A 44 -9.19 8.78 -9.28
CA ARG A 44 -8.54 7.89 -8.31
C ARG A 44 -7.04 8.15 -8.26
N VAL A 45 -6.42 7.92 -7.12
CA VAL A 45 -4.98 8.14 -6.94
C VAL A 45 -4.33 6.89 -6.37
N VAL A 46 -3.18 6.51 -6.93
CA VAL A 46 -2.33 5.44 -6.43
C VAL A 46 -0.99 6.03 -6.00
N LEU A 47 -0.60 5.77 -4.76
CA LEU A 47 0.70 6.12 -4.19
C LEU A 47 1.53 4.85 -4.02
N PRO A 48 2.38 4.49 -4.98
CA PRO A 48 3.33 3.40 -4.80
C PRO A 48 4.54 3.90 -4.02
N GLY A 49 5.30 2.98 -3.41
CA GLY A 49 6.57 3.28 -2.79
C GLY A 49 7.48 2.07 -2.76
N GLN A 50 8.79 2.30 -2.79
CA GLN A 50 9.82 1.26 -2.67
C GLN A 50 11.09 1.83 -2.04
N SER A 51 12.02 0.94 -1.67
CA SER A 51 13.30 1.25 -1.00
C SER A 51 13.09 1.51 0.48
N ALA A 52 13.39 2.71 0.98
CA ALA A 52 13.33 3.05 2.39
C ALA A 52 12.39 4.23 2.66
N MET A 53 11.75 4.24 3.82
CA MET A 53 10.82 5.29 4.23
C MET A 53 11.45 6.70 4.21
N PRO A 54 12.67 6.92 4.73
CA PRO A 54 13.34 8.23 4.67
C PRO A 54 13.49 8.75 3.24
N ASP A 55 13.85 7.89 2.31
CA ASP A 55 14.02 8.27 0.90
C ASP A 55 12.69 8.61 0.24
N CYS A 56 11.65 7.82 0.51
CA CYS A 56 10.30 8.08 -0.02
C CYS A 56 9.78 9.44 0.44
N ILE A 57 9.88 9.75 1.73
CA ILE A 57 9.43 11.03 2.29
C ILE A 57 10.25 12.19 1.71
N ARG A 58 11.58 12.05 1.69
CA ARG A 58 12.49 13.06 1.13
C ARG A 58 12.18 13.35 -0.35
N CYS A 59 11.96 12.32 -1.16
CA CYS A 59 11.63 12.49 -2.58
C CYS A 59 10.25 13.10 -2.77
N LEU A 60 9.25 12.70 -1.96
CA LEU A 60 7.92 13.30 -1.99
C LEU A 60 7.96 14.80 -1.65
N ASP A 61 8.76 15.20 -0.66
CA ASP A 61 8.94 16.60 -0.28
C ASP A 61 9.68 17.38 -1.36
N ALA A 62 10.76 16.82 -1.88
CA ALA A 62 11.56 17.46 -2.92
C ALA A 62 10.77 17.65 -4.24
N SER A 63 9.83 16.73 -4.54
CA SER A 63 8.95 16.87 -5.71
C SER A 63 7.83 17.91 -5.53
N GLY A 64 7.59 18.40 -4.31
CA GLY A 64 6.48 19.30 -3.99
C GLY A 64 5.10 18.64 -4.00
N LEU A 65 5.03 17.31 -4.08
CA LEU A 65 3.78 16.57 -4.24
C LEU A 65 3.07 16.23 -2.92
N ARG A 66 3.71 16.47 -1.76
CA ARG A 66 3.09 16.16 -0.45
C ARG A 66 1.68 16.73 -0.31
N GLY A 67 1.48 18.01 -0.63
CA GLY A 67 0.18 18.68 -0.50
C GLY A 67 -0.91 18.01 -1.34
N VAL A 68 -0.65 17.75 -2.61
CA VAL A 68 -1.63 17.12 -3.50
C VAL A 68 -1.90 15.66 -3.14
N VAL A 69 -0.93 14.94 -2.58
CA VAL A 69 -1.13 13.58 -2.06
C VAL A 69 -2.05 13.59 -0.84
N LEU A 70 -1.87 14.54 0.09
CA LEU A 70 -2.75 14.72 1.24
C LEU A 70 -4.18 15.08 0.81
N GLU A 71 -4.33 16.03 -0.14
CA GLU A 71 -5.63 16.39 -0.73
C GLU A 71 -6.34 15.19 -1.36
N ALA A 72 -5.61 14.37 -2.12
CA ALA A 72 -6.15 13.19 -2.77
C ALA A 72 -6.58 12.12 -1.75
N ALA A 73 -5.76 11.85 -0.74
CA ALA A 73 -6.06 10.91 0.33
C ALA A 73 -7.29 11.32 1.16
N ALA A 74 -7.57 12.62 1.25
CA ALA A 74 -8.73 13.14 1.99
C ALA A 74 -10.05 13.09 1.17
N SER A 75 -10.01 12.94 -0.16
CA SER A 75 -11.19 13.24 -0.99
C SER A 75 -11.54 12.22 -2.06
N ARG A 76 -10.67 11.26 -2.39
CA ARG A 76 -10.84 10.34 -3.52
C ARG A 76 -10.45 8.92 -3.16
N PRO A 77 -10.96 7.91 -3.91
CA PRO A 77 -10.43 6.56 -3.81
C PRO A 77 -8.91 6.57 -3.93
N PHE A 78 -8.25 6.17 -2.86
CA PHE A 78 -6.80 6.24 -2.69
C PHE A 78 -6.22 4.87 -2.38
N LEU A 79 -5.22 4.45 -3.15
CA LEU A 79 -4.52 3.18 -2.96
C LEU A 79 -3.04 3.41 -2.64
N GLY A 80 -2.63 3.08 -1.40
CA GLY A 80 -1.23 3.00 -1.02
C GLY A 80 -0.65 1.61 -1.27
N ILE A 81 0.55 1.51 -1.88
CA ILE A 81 1.20 0.20 -2.14
C ILE A 81 2.59 0.18 -1.50
N CYS A 82 2.85 -0.82 -0.67
CA CYS A 82 4.10 -1.08 0.04
C CYS A 82 4.52 0.13 0.89
N LEU A 83 5.60 0.84 0.56
CA LEU A 83 5.97 2.08 1.24
C LEU A 83 4.86 3.15 1.16
N GLY A 84 4.05 3.14 0.10
CA GLY A 84 2.88 4.01 -0.01
C GLY A 84 1.84 3.79 1.09
N LEU A 85 1.71 2.57 1.64
CA LEU A 85 0.94 2.30 2.85
C LEU A 85 1.67 2.85 4.08
N GLN A 86 2.97 2.59 4.21
CA GLN A 86 3.76 2.97 5.39
C GLN A 86 3.80 4.50 5.56
N MET A 87 3.93 5.24 4.46
CA MET A 87 3.92 6.70 4.45
C MET A 87 2.65 7.33 5.04
N LEU A 88 1.53 6.61 5.08
CA LEU A 88 0.27 7.14 5.63
C LEU A 88 0.29 7.32 7.15
N PHE A 89 1.18 6.64 7.87
CA PHE A 89 1.27 6.66 9.32
C PHE A 89 2.01 7.89 9.87
N ASP A 90 1.97 8.08 11.20
CA ASP A 90 2.62 9.21 11.85
C ASP A 90 4.14 9.13 11.76
N THR A 91 4.69 7.94 12.03
CA THR A 91 6.16 7.74 12.13
C THR A 91 6.57 6.33 11.67
N SER A 92 7.86 6.19 11.37
CA SER A 92 8.50 4.91 11.08
C SER A 92 9.77 4.75 11.91
N GLU A 93 10.04 3.51 12.36
CA GLU A 93 11.32 3.13 12.98
C GLU A 93 12.46 3.07 11.94
N GLU A 94 12.13 3.06 10.65
CA GLU A 94 13.13 3.13 9.57
C GLU A 94 13.70 4.55 9.50
N GLY A 95 14.89 4.74 10.10
CA GLY A 95 15.59 6.02 10.16
C GLY A 95 14.82 7.11 10.89
N PRO A 96 14.24 6.84 12.07
CA PRO A 96 13.19 7.61 12.76
C PRO A 96 12.55 8.69 11.90
N THR A 97 11.67 8.27 10.98
CA THR A 97 11.14 9.15 9.92
C THR A 97 9.68 9.52 10.19
N PRO A 98 9.32 10.82 10.19
CA PRO A 98 7.92 11.22 10.18
C PRO A 98 7.24 10.83 8.87
N GLY A 99 5.99 10.35 8.95
CA GLY A 99 5.16 10.04 7.79
C GLY A 99 4.27 11.21 7.37
N LEU A 100 3.13 10.87 6.77
CA LEU A 100 2.12 11.85 6.32
C LEU A 100 1.10 12.19 7.42
N GLY A 101 1.05 11.42 8.52
CA GLY A 101 0.13 11.66 9.63
C GLY A 101 -1.35 11.52 9.26
N ILE A 102 -1.67 10.72 8.24
CA ILE A 102 -3.05 10.46 7.82
C ILE A 102 -3.70 9.42 8.73
N LEU A 103 -2.93 8.42 9.13
CA LEU A 103 -3.37 7.32 9.99
C LEU A 103 -2.59 7.34 11.31
N PRO A 104 -3.25 7.44 12.47
CA PRO A 104 -2.58 7.32 13.75
C PRO A 104 -1.90 5.97 13.92
N GLY A 105 -0.65 5.99 14.40
CA GLY A 105 0.16 4.80 14.60
C GLY A 105 1.55 4.92 14.01
N ARG A 106 2.24 3.82 13.95
CA ARG A 106 3.64 3.78 13.52
C ARG A 106 3.93 2.59 12.62
N VAL A 107 5.05 2.67 11.93
CA VAL A 107 5.65 1.57 11.17
C VAL A 107 6.79 1.01 11.98
N VAL A 108 6.79 -0.30 12.23
CA VAL A 108 7.75 -0.99 13.11
C VAL A 108 8.54 -2.03 12.35
N ARG A 109 9.78 -2.28 12.77
CA ARG A 109 10.63 -3.31 12.19
C ARG A 109 10.23 -4.70 12.68
N PHE A 110 10.31 -5.70 11.83
CA PHE A 110 10.27 -7.09 12.30
C PHE A 110 11.42 -7.35 13.27
N ARG A 111 11.09 -7.85 14.46
CA ARG A 111 12.07 -8.08 15.51
C ARG A 111 12.89 -9.33 15.24
N ASP A 112 14.20 -9.18 15.21
CA ASP A 112 15.10 -10.30 14.91
C ASP A 112 14.97 -11.45 15.93
N ASP A 113 14.75 -11.16 17.21
CA ASP A 113 14.53 -12.15 18.27
C ASP A 113 13.22 -12.94 18.11
N ALA A 114 12.21 -12.35 17.47
CA ALA A 114 10.92 -13.00 17.18
C ALA A 114 10.92 -13.90 15.94
N MET A 115 12.02 -13.95 15.17
CA MET A 115 12.08 -14.72 13.90
C MET A 115 12.36 -16.21 14.07
N ALA A 116 12.50 -16.72 15.29
CA ALA A 116 12.70 -18.14 15.56
C ALA A 116 11.43 -18.94 15.24
N LEU A 117 11.60 -20.10 14.59
CA LEU A 117 10.50 -21.00 14.26
C LEU A 117 10.34 -22.10 15.32
N PRO A 118 9.10 -22.50 15.65
CA PRO A 118 8.86 -23.71 16.44
C PRO A 118 9.48 -24.92 15.72
N GLY A 119 10.33 -25.66 16.41
CA GLY A 119 11.03 -26.83 15.83
C GLY A 119 12.41 -26.53 15.23
N GLY A 120 12.89 -25.31 15.38
CA GLY A 120 14.22 -24.86 14.93
C GLY A 120 14.19 -24.15 13.58
N GLY A 121 15.25 -23.40 13.30
CA GLY A 121 15.32 -22.53 12.13
C GLY A 121 14.88 -21.10 12.44
N ARG A 122 15.07 -20.21 11.46
CA ARG A 122 14.80 -18.78 11.60
C ARG A 122 14.32 -18.18 10.27
N LEU A 123 13.29 -17.37 10.33
CA LEU A 123 12.89 -16.52 9.20
C LEU A 123 13.90 -15.40 9.00
N LYS A 124 14.05 -14.96 7.76
CA LYS A 124 14.96 -13.86 7.42
C LYS A 124 14.20 -12.53 7.36
N VAL A 125 14.84 -11.45 7.76
CA VAL A 125 14.38 -10.09 7.44
C VAL A 125 15.27 -9.57 6.32
N PRO A 126 14.69 -9.08 5.22
CA PRO A 126 13.28 -8.78 4.95
C PRO A 126 12.39 -10.01 4.71
N HIS A 127 11.07 -9.86 4.98
CA HIS A 127 10.04 -10.76 4.51
C HIS A 127 9.94 -10.62 2.99
N MET A 128 10.46 -11.60 2.26
CA MET A 128 10.42 -11.64 0.80
C MET A 128 9.79 -12.95 0.34
N GLY A 129 8.68 -12.85 -0.38
CA GLY A 129 8.00 -14.02 -0.92
C GLY A 129 6.48 -13.95 -0.82
N TRP A 130 5.85 -15.11 -0.95
CA TRP A 130 4.40 -15.28 -1.01
C TRP A 130 3.86 -15.73 0.35
N SER A 131 2.96 -14.92 0.93
CA SER A 131 2.27 -15.27 2.18
C SER A 131 0.75 -15.17 2.01
N PRO A 132 -0.02 -16.02 2.70
CA PRO A 132 -1.47 -15.90 2.74
C PRO A 132 -1.86 -14.59 3.44
N VAL A 133 -2.92 -13.96 2.95
CA VAL A 133 -3.51 -12.76 3.56
C VAL A 133 -4.89 -13.13 4.06
N HIS A 134 -5.13 -12.90 5.35
CA HIS A 134 -6.40 -13.11 6.02
C HIS A 134 -7.17 -11.79 6.10
N GLN A 135 -8.37 -11.79 5.53
CA GLN A 135 -9.25 -10.63 5.53
C GLN A 135 -9.89 -10.47 6.91
N THR A 136 -9.69 -9.33 7.55
CA THR A 136 -10.19 -9.07 8.91
C THR A 136 -11.58 -8.43 8.91
N ARG A 137 -12.01 -7.92 7.76
CA ARG A 137 -13.33 -7.29 7.57
C ARG A 137 -13.74 -7.35 6.10
N ALA A 138 -15.03 -7.29 5.85
CA ALA A 138 -15.55 -7.12 4.49
C ALA A 138 -15.14 -5.76 3.94
N HIS A 139 -14.71 -5.72 2.68
CA HIS A 139 -14.40 -4.49 1.96
C HIS A 139 -14.54 -4.72 0.45
N PRO A 140 -15.03 -3.74 -0.35
CA PRO A 140 -15.19 -3.90 -1.80
C PRO A 140 -13.92 -4.36 -2.52
N LEU A 141 -12.72 -3.97 -2.06
CA LEU A 141 -11.46 -4.40 -2.67
C LEU A 141 -11.15 -5.89 -2.49
N TRP A 142 -11.82 -6.57 -1.57
CA TRP A 142 -11.71 -8.02 -1.40
C TRP A 142 -12.70 -8.83 -2.25
N ALA A 143 -13.61 -8.16 -2.98
CA ALA A 143 -14.62 -8.86 -3.79
C ALA A 143 -13.97 -9.83 -4.78
N GLY A 144 -14.42 -11.10 -4.77
CA GLY A 144 -13.88 -12.15 -5.63
C GLY A 144 -12.48 -12.68 -5.25
N ILE A 145 -11.93 -12.26 -4.11
CA ILE A 145 -10.65 -12.73 -3.57
C ILE A 145 -10.96 -13.61 -2.35
N ALA A 146 -10.62 -14.90 -2.43
CA ALA A 146 -10.82 -15.81 -1.31
C ALA A 146 -9.92 -15.43 -0.13
N ASP A 147 -10.42 -15.60 1.12
CA ASP A 147 -9.60 -15.48 2.31
C ASP A 147 -8.43 -16.46 2.27
N GLY A 148 -7.26 -16.05 2.79
CA GLY A 148 -6.03 -16.83 2.69
C GLY A 148 -5.38 -16.84 1.30
N SER A 149 -5.87 -16.05 0.34
CA SER A 149 -5.18 -15.85 -0.94
C SER A 149 -3.77 -15.35 -0.74
N ARG A 150 -2.83 -15.84 -1.55
CA ARG A 150 -1.40 -15.49 -1.41
C ARG A 150 -1.07 -14.24 -2.20
N PHE A 151 -0.31 -13.35 -1.56
CA PHE A 151 0.23 -12.12 -2.14
C PHE A 151 1.74 -12.07 -1.96
N TYR A 152 2.41 -11.27 -2.81
CA TYR A 152 3.86 -11.11 -2.78
C TYR A 152 4.27 -9.95 -1.88
N PHE A 153 5.18 -10.22 -0.95
CA PHE A 153 5.75 -9.29 0.01
C PHE A 153 7.23 -9.07 -0.23
N ALA A 154 7.73 -7.87 0.09
CA ALA A 154 9.14 -7.52 0.05
C ALA A 154 9.39 -6.33 1.01
N HIS A 155 9.47 -6.61 2.34
CA HIS A 155 9.57 -5.55 3.35
C HIS A 155 10.25 -6.01 4.63
N SER A 156 10.88 -5.07 5.37
CA SER A 156 11.46 -5.27 6.69
C SER A 156 10.65 -4.62 7.82
N TYR A 157 9.75 -3.71 7.44
CA TYR A 157 8.91 -2.94 8.36
C TYR A 157 7.44 -3.14 8.00
N HIS A 158 6.56 -3.05 8.99
CA HIS A 158 5.12 -3.21 8.79
C HIS A 158 4.33 -2.21 9.64
N PRO A 159 3.09 -1.86 9.29
CA PRO A 159 2.27 -0.96 10.06
C PRO A 159 1.84 -1.56 11.41
N ALA A 160 1.81 -0.71 12.42
CA ALA A 160 1.21 -0.94 13.74
C ALA A 160 0.22 0.20 13.99
N PRO A 161 -1.03 0.09 13.49
CA PRO A 161 -2.06 1.10 13.67
C PRO A 161 -2.38 1.33 15.14
N ALA A 162 -2.61 2.57 15.56
CA ALA A 162 -3.10 2.87 16.90
C ALA A 162 -4.56 2.39 17.10
N ASP A 163 -5.37 2.45 16.03
CA ASP A 163 -6.72 1.90 15.99
C ASP A 163 -6.71 0.59 15.18
N PRO A 164 -6.87 -0.58 15.79
CA PRO A 164 -6.92 -1.85 15.08
C PRO A 164 -8.12 -1.98 14.12
N ALA A 165 -9.16 -1.18 14.28
CA ALA A 165 -10.32 -1.21 13.41
C ALA A 165 -10.01 -0.80 11.95
N VAL A 166 -8.89 -0.11 11.70
CA VAL A 166 -8.46 0.20 10.33
C VAL A 166 -7.81 -0.98 9.62
N THR A 167 -7.43 -2.06 10.34
CA THR A 167 -6.85 -3.25 9.74
C THR A 167 -7.88 -3.96 8.88
N ALA A 168 -7.59 -4.11 7.60
CA ALA A 168 -8.43 -4.80 6.62
C ALA A 168 -7.88 -6.18 6.22
N GLY A 169 -6.62 -6.46 6.55
CA GLY A 169 -6.00 -7.75 6.33
C GLY A 169 -4.75 -7.94 7.16
N THR A 170 -4.50 -9.20 7.52
CA THR A 170 -3.30 -9.63 8.26
C THR A 170 -2.57 -10.73 7.49
N ALA A 171 -1.29 -10.89 7.76
CA ALA A 171 -0.48 -12.02 7.33
C ALA A 171 0.46 -12.41 8.49
N ASP A 172 0.99 -13.64 8.43
CA ASP A 172 1.89 -14.13 9.48
C ASP A 172 3.36 -14.11 9.03
N TYR A 173 4.24 -13.50 9.88
CA TYR A 173 5.69 -13.54 9.67
C TYR A 173 6.48 -13.16 10.95
N PRO A 174 6.84 -14.07 11.84
CA PRO A 174 6.23 -15.37 12.12
C PRO A 174 4.90 -15.26 12.87
N SER A 175 4.60 -14.08 13.40
CA SER A 175 3.34 -13.73 14.05
C SER A 175 2.50 -12.83 13.15
N ALA A 176 1.22 -12.73 13.46
CA ALA A 176 0.29 -11.89 12.72
C ALA A 176 0.72 -10.42 12.74
N PHE A 177 0.70 -9.79 11.58
CA PHE A 177 0.91 -8.35 11.40
C PHE A 177 -0.13 -7.75 10.44
N THR A 178 -0.42 -6.47 10.59
CA THR A 178 -1.29 -5.73 9.66
C THR A 178 -0.61 -5.62 8.30
N CYS A 179 -1.24 -6.15 7.25
CA CYS A 179 -0.72 -6.09 5.88
C CYS A 179 -1.64 -5.36 4.90
N ALA A 180 -2.85 -5.04 5.31
CA ALA A 180 -3.75 -4.16 4.58
C ALA A 180 -4.55 -3.30 5.55
N ILE A 181 -4.82 -2.06 5.17
CA ILE A 181 -5.66 -1.13 5.93
C ILE A 181 -6.78 -0.58 5.05
N ALA A 182 -7.92 -0.26 5.69
CA ALA A 182 -9.02 0.45 5.07
C ALA A 182 -9.58 1.50 6.03
N ARG A 183 -9.68 2.75 5.57
CA ARG A 183 -10.29 3.85 6.31
C ARG A 183 -10.93 4.83 5.34
N ALA A 184 -12.24 5.00 5.43
CA ALA A 184 -13.01 5.85 4.51
C ALA A 184 -12.68 5.53 3.03
N ASN A 185 -12.15 6.50 2.28
CA ASN A 185 -11.76 6.40 0.88
C ASN A 185 -10.32 5.88 0.66
N ILE A 186 -9.64 5.44 1.70
CA ILE A 186 -8.27 4.92 1.63
C ILE A 186 -8.30 3.40 1.79
N PHE A 187 -7.65 2.71 0.85
CA PHE A 187 -7.20 1.34 1.01
C PHE A 187 -5.69 1.28 0.77
N ALA A 188 -4.95 0.51 1.56
CA ALA A 188 -3.53 0.39 1.32
C ALA A 188 -3.01 -0.99 1.71
N THR A 189 -1.98 -1.47 0.99
CA THR A 189 -1.42 -2.82 1.11
C THR A 189 0.08 -2.79 1.35
N GLN A 190 0.56 -3.66 2.24
CA GLN A 190 1.99 -3.91 2.42
C GLN A 190 2.55 -4.80 1.30
N PHE A 191 1.73 -5.68 0.78
CA PHE A 191 2.06 -6.52 -0.37
C PHE A 191 1.94 -5.73 -1.67
N HIS A 192 2.49 -6.33 -2.72
CA HIS A 192 2.50 -5.79 -4.07
C HIS A 192 1.40 -6.42 -4.92
N PRO A 193 0.22 -5.81 -5.08
CA PRO A 193 -0.84 -6.39 -5.91
C PRO A 193 -0.39 -6.55 -7.38
N GLU A 194 0.44 -5.64 -7.90
CA GLU A 194 0.98 -5.68 -9.26
C GLU A 194 1.95 -6.87 -9.50
N LYS A 195 2.37 -7.57 -8.42
CA LYS A 195 3.21 -8.76 -8.46
C LYS A 195 2.49 -10.01 -7.97
N SER A 196 1.19 -9.92 -7.67
CA SER A 196 0.43 -10.95 -6.95
C SER A 196 -0.54 -11.73 -7.84
N HIS A 197 -0.19 -11.96 -9.12
CA HIS A 197 -0.96 -12.75 -10.08
C HIS A 197 -2.47 -12.45 -10.06
N ARG A 198 -3.32 -13.47 -10.08
CA ARG A 198 -4.80 -13.30 -10.15
C ARG A 198 -5.37 -12.52 -8.97
N ALA A 199 -4.94 -12.81 -7.74
CA ALA A 199 -5.47 -12.14 -6.55
C ALA A 199 -5.11 -10.65 -6.56
N GLY A 200 -3.87 -10.31 -6.94
CA GLY A 200 -3.44 -8.92 -7.07
C GLY A 200 -4.15 -8.18 -8.20
N LEU A 201 -4.30 -8.80 -9.37
CA LEU A 201 -5.05 -8.20 -10.48
C LEU A 201 -6.52 -8.00 -10.14
N GLN A 202 -7.15 -8.95 -9.42
CA GLN A 202 -8.52 -8.79 -8.94
C GLN A 202 -8.65 -7.61 -7.97
N LEU A 203 -7.70 -7.43 -7.03
CA LEU A 203 -7.69 -6.28 -6.12
C LEU A 203 -7.57 -4.96 -6.89
N LEU A 204 -6.70 -4.89 -7.90
CA LEU A 204 -6.56 -3.71 -8.75
C LEU A 204 -7.83 -3.44 -9.57
N ALA A 205 -8.48 -4.47 -10.11
CA ALA A 205 -9.76 -4.34 -10.81
C ALA A 205 -10.85 -3.79 -9.87
N ASN A 206 -10.91 -4.31 -8.64
CA ASN A 206 -11.83 -3.83 -7.62
C ASN A 206 -11.55 -2.36 -7.26
N PHE A 207 -10.28 -1.95 -7.14
CA PHE A 207 -9.92 -0.56 -6.91
C PHE A 207 -10.39 0.36 -8.05
N VAL A 208 -10.25 -0.07 -9.30
CA VAL A 208 -10.75 0.69 -10.47
C VAL A 208 -12.26 0.90 -10.40
N ALA A 209 -13.01 -0.08 -9.92
CA ALA A 209 -14.47 -0.01 -9.80
C ALA A 209 -14.94 0.72 -8.52
N TRP A 210 -14.09 0.80 -7.50
CA TRP A 210 -14.46 1.31 -6.18
C TRP A 210 -14.75 2.81 -6.20
N ASP A 211 -15.81 3.24 -5.50
CA ASP A 211 -16.25 4.63 -5.39
C ASP A 211 -15.67 5.38 -4.17
N GLY A 212 -14.83 4.71 -3.36
CA GLY A 212 -14.25 5.26 -2.14
C GLY A 212 -15.11 5.05 -0.89
N ARG A 213 -16.15 4.24 -0.95
CA ARG A 213 -17.00 3.90 0.21
C ARG A 213 -16.70 2.47 0.69
N SER A 214 -16.72 2.28 2.00
CA SER A 214 -16.51 0.98 2.67
C SER A 214 -17.80 0.43 3.25
#